data_310ca4b216840122c29d81e5c95ce9a9
#
_entry.id   310ca4b216840122c29d81e5c95ce9a9
#
_cell.length_a   1.000
_cell.length_b   1.000
_cell.length_c   1.000
_cell.angle_alpha   90.00
_cell.angle_beta   90.00
_cell.angle_gamma   90.00
#
_symmetry.space_group_name_H-M   'P 1'
#
loop_
_entity.id
_entity.type
_entity.pdbx_description
1 polymer ?
#
loop_
_entity_poly.entity_id
_entity_poly.type
_entity_poly.pdbx_seq_one_letter_code
_entity_poly.pdbx_strand_id
1 'polypeptide(L)'
;MAANGLPFELQIDSQEGLAALTRAIRAEADGKELRKDLAKNMRASLTPAAAEAKSGIMSMASAGPGTAPGLRSSVARKIRPEVKLGGRWSGARVKAFKTKNIRHFPNAPKRTNRASGWRHLVYGRADSWVTQHGKVDWFDHAMQGVGPNAKEAVEKAMSDMARRLASRIG
;
A
#
# COMPACT_ATOMS: atom_id res chain seq x y z
N MET A 1 -18.68 13.24 1.96
CA MET A 1 -17.40 13.95 2.06
C MET A 1 -16.29 13.03 1.55
N ALA A 2 -15.68 13.37 0.45
CA ALA A 2 -14.63 12.57 -0.15
C ALA A 2 -13.43 12.57 0.80
N ALA A 3 -13.00 11.39 1.25
CA ALA A 3 -11.76 11.24 1.97
C ALA A 3 -10.61 11.68 1.05
N ASN A 4 -9.91 12.75 1.42
CA ASN A 4 -8.68 13.21 0.77
C ASN A 4 -7.52 12.22 1.00
N GLY A 5 -7.74 10.95 0.70
CA GLY A 5 -6.71 9.92 0.63
C GLY A 5 -6.00 10.03 -0.71
N LEU A 6 -4.68 10.02 -0.70
CA LEU A 6 -3.89 9.90 -1.92
C LEU A 6 -4.36 8.64 -2.69
N PRO A 7 -4.57 8.68 -4.01
CA PRO A 7 -5.22 7.63 -4.81
C PRO A 7 -4.45 6.31 -4.94
N PHE A 8 -3.56 5.99 -4.02
CA PHE A 8 -2.73 4.77 -3.99
C PHE A 8 -2.56 4.22 -2.57
N GLU A 9 -3.56 4.47 -1.71
CA GLU A 9 -3.43 4.18 -0.30
C GLU A 9 -4.75 3.67 0.26
N LEU A 10 -4.81 2.38 0.65
CA LEU A 10 -5.85 1.89 1.54
C LEU A 10 -5.43 2.25 2.96
N GLN A 11 -6.10 3.22 3.56
CA GLN A 11 -5.88 3.61 4.94
C GLN A 11 -6.95 2.99 5.83
N ILE A 12 -6.53 2.40 6.94
CA ILE A 12 -7.42 1.85 7.96
C ILE A 12 -7.46 2.85 9.11
N ASP A 13 -8.57 3.57 9.19
CA ASP A 13 -8.81 4.61 10.18
C ASP A 13 -9.39 4.00 11.48
N SER A 14 -8.50 3.58 12.36
CA SER A 14 -8.80 3.34 13.77
C SER A 14 -7.79 4.08 14.65
N GLN A 15 -7.60 5.36 14.38
CA GLN A 15 -6.50 6.14 14.96
C GLN A 15 -6.55 6.24 16.48
N GLU A 16 -7.73 6.42 17.07
CA GLU A 16 -7.87 6.53 18.54
C GLU A 16 -7.54 5.21 19.23
N GLY A 17 -8.09 4.10 18.77
CA GLY A 17 -7.82 2.78 19.31
C GLY A 17 -6.35 2.39 19.18
N LEU A 18 -5.73 2.68 18.03
CA LEU A 18 -4.31 2.41 17.81
C LEU A 18 -3.42 3.29 18.68
N ALA A 19 -3.77 4.55 18.89
CA ALA A 19 -3.02 5.45 19.77
C ALA A 19 -3.09 5.02 21.24
N ALA A 20 -4.28 4.59 21.72
CA ALA A 20 -4.47 4.05 23.05
C ALA A 20 -3.66 2.77 23.24
N LEU A 21 -3.76 1.81 22.32
CA LEU A 21 -3.01 0.56 22.33
C LEU A 21 -1.49 0.82 22.31
N THR A 22 -1.02 1.75 21.50
CA THR A 22 0.41 2.10 21.42
C THR A 22 0.92 2.71 22.73
N ARG A 23 0.09 3.49 23.43
CA ARG A 23 0.43 4.04 24.76
C ARG A 23 0.52 2.93 25.81
N ALA A 24 -0.47 2.02 25.83
CA ALA A 24 -0.45 0.86 26.72
C ALA A 24 0.80 -0.01 26.52
N ILE A 25 1.12 -0.33 25.27
CA ILE A 25 2.35 -1.07 24.92
C ILE A 25 3.62 -0.37 25.44
N ARG A 26 3.68 0.95 25.36
CA ARG A 26 4.86 1.70 25.82
C ARG A 26 5.06 1.64 27.35
N ALA A 27 4.02 1.41 28.11
CA ALA A 27 4.09 1.28 29.55
C ALA A 27 4.64 -0.09 29.99
N GLU A 28 4.66 -1.08 29.11
CA GLU A 28 5.17 -2.41 29.39
C GLU A 28 6.72 -2.46 29.37
N ALA A 29 7.31 -3.30 30.22
CA ALA A 29 8.75 -3.49 30.27
C ALA A 29 9.33 -4.02 28.94
N ASP A 30 8.58 -4.88 28.23
CA ASP A 30 8.91 -5.43 26.91
C ASP A 30 8.20 -4.67 25.76
N GLY A 31 7.79 -3.43 25.97
CA GLY A 31 7.00 -2.64 25.04
C GLY A 31 7.61 -2.50 23.65
N LYS A 32 8.95 -2.54 23.54
CA LYS A 32 9.64 -2.53 22.24
C LYS A 32 9.35 -3.78 21.41
N GLU A 33 9.36 -4.95 22.04
CA GLU A 33 9.06 -6.22 21.37
C GLU A 33 7.58 -6.34 21.04
N LEU A 34 6.69 -5.98 21.96
CA LEU A 34 5.24 -5.94 21.71
C LEU A 34 4.90 -5.04 20.54
N ARG A 35 5.58 -3.90 20.40
CA ARG A 35 5.42 -2.99 19.27
C ARG A 35 5.84 -3.61 17.94
N LYS A 36 6.93 -4.35 17.92
CA LYS A 36 7.37 -5.10 16.74
C LYS A 36 6.37 -6.18 16.35
N ASP A 37 5.86 -6.92 17.33
CA ASP A 37 4.86 -7.97 17.15
C ASP A 37 3.57 -7.40 16.56
N LEU A 38 3.04 -6.31 17.13
CA LEU A 38 1.85 -5.66 16.60
C LEU A 38 2.07 -5.21 15.15
N ALA A 39 3.17 -4.51 14.87
CA ALA A 39 3.47 -4.06 13.51
C ALA A 39 3.65 -5.22 12.52
N LYS A 40 4.23 -6.35 12.96
CA LYS A 40 4.36 -7.57 12.17
C LYS A 40 2.99 -8.16 11.82
N ASN A 41 2.13 -8.31 12.82
CA ASN A 41 0.79 -8.90 12.64
C ASN A 41 -0.09 -8.02 11.74
N MET A 42 -0.08 -6.70 11.94
CA MET A 42 -0.78 -5.76 11.08
C MET A 42 -0.27 -5.79 9.64
N ARG A 43 1.04 -5.94 9.40
CA ARG A 43 1.58 -6.10 8.03
C ARG A 43 1.13 -7.42 7.41
N ALA A 44 1.16 -8.50 8.16
CA ALA A 44 0.69 -9.81 7.70
C ALA A 44 -0.78 -9.76 7.27
N SER A 45 -1.63 -9.07 8.03
CA SER A 45 -3.04 -8.85 7.71
C SER A 45 -3.27 -8.09 6.40
N LEU A 46 -2.32 -7.24 5.98
CA LEU A 46 -2.39 -6.49 4.72
C LEU A 46 -1.75 -7.19 3.52
N THR A 47 -1.09 -8.33 3.74
CA THR A 47 -0.39 -9.05 2.66
C THR A 47 -1.33 -9.51 1.54
N PRO A 48 -2.53 -10.05 1.81
CA PRO A 48 -3.47 -10.42 0.75
C PRO A 48 -3.89 -9.20 -0.11
N ALA A 49 -4.17 -8.07 0.51
CA ALA A 49 -4.52 -6.84 -0.20
C ALA A 49 -3.36 -6.32 -1.08
N ALA A 50 -2.14 -6.42 -0.59
CA ALA A 50 -0.95 -6.08 -1.39
C ALA A 50 -0.75 -7.05 -2.56
N ALA A 51 -1.05 -8.34 -2.39
CA ALA A 51 -0.99 -9.33 -3.45
C ALA A 51 -2.02 -9.04 -4.55
N GLU A 52 -3.25 -8.68 -4.17
CA GLU A 52 -4.31 -8.32 -5.11
C GLU A 52 -3.94 -7.07 -5.91
N ALA A 53 -3.40 -6.03 -5.27
CA ALA A 53 -2.91 -4.86 -5.99
C ALA A 53 -1.77 -5.20 -6.96
N LYS A 54 -0.88 -6.13 -6.62
CA LYS A 54 0.16 -6.62 -7.54
C LYS A 54 -0.45 -7.36 -8.73
N SER A 55 -1.43 -8.21 -8.50
CA SER A 55 -2.20 -8.88 -9.55
C SER A 55 -2.86 -7.85 -10.48
N GLY A 56 -3.48 -6.81 -9.90
CA GLY A 56 -4.10 -5.71 -10.62
C GLY A 56 -3.16 -5.04 -11.63
N ILE A 57 -1.95 -4.67 -11.24
CA ILE A 57 -0.98 -4.07 -12.17
C ILE A 57 -0.39 -5.09 -13.14
N MET A 58 -0.19 -6.34 -12.74
CA MET A 58 0.35 -7.37 -13.61
C MET A 58 -0.61 -7.75 -14.74
N SER A 59 -1.91 -7.58 -14.55
CA SER A 59 -2.94 -7.79 -15.58
C SER A 59 -3.09 -6.61 -16.56
N MET A 60 -2.32 -5.51 -16.39
CA MET A 60 -2.29 -4.42 -17.37
C MET A 60 -1.74 -4.91 -18.71
N ALA A 61 -2.43 -4.57 -19.80
CA ALA A 61 -1.98 -4.91 -21.14
C ALA A 61 -0.54 -4.37 -21.38
N SER A 62 0.27 -5.17 -22.07
CA SER A 62 1.60 -4.79 -22.51
C SER A 62 1.64 -4.87 -24.03
N ALA A 63 1.72 -3.73 -24.68
CA ALA A 63 1.96 -3.67 -26.12
C ALA A 63 3.47 -3.62 -26.39
N GLY A 64 3.94 -4.50 -27.26
CA GLY A 64 5.31 -4.53 -27.73
C GLY A 64 6.20 -5.64 -27.17
N PRO A 65 7.36 -5.90 -27.79
CA PRO A 65 8.33 -6.86 -27.31
C PRO A 65 8.77 -6.47 -25.91
N GLY A 66 8.81 -7.46 -25.02
CA GLY A 66 9.11 -7.27 -23.61
C GLY A 66 10.48 -6.61 -23.41
N THR A 67 10.47 -5.34 -23.08
CA THR A 67 11.66 -4.66 -22.56
C THR A 67 11.79 -5.01 -21.08
N ALA A 68 12.84 -5.70 -20.71
CA ALA A 68 13.15 -5.98 -19.30
C ALA A 68 13.75 -4.72 -18.61
N PRO A 69 13.51 -4.52 -17.33
CA PRO A 69 12.46 -5.14 -16.52
C PRO A 69 11.12 -4.46 -16.81
N GLY A 70 10.10 -5.24 -17.11
CA GLY A 70 8.81 -4.69 -17.48
C GLY A 70 8.29 -3.66 -16.48
N LEU A 71 7.65 -2.62 -16.98
CA LEU A 71 7.02 -1.56 -16.18
C LEU A 71 6.14 -2.15 -15.07
N ARG A 72 5.30 -3.14 -15.43
CA ARG A 72 4.39 -3.82 -14.52
C ARG A 72 5.10 -4.46 -13.34
N SER A 73 6.14 -5.23 -13.59
CA SER A 73 6.93 -5.90 -12.52
C SER A 73 7.67 -4.89 -11.64
N SER A 74 8.14 -3.78 -12.21
CA SER A 74 8.77 -2.70 -11.45
C SER A 74 7.77 -2.01 -10.52
N VAL A 75 6.53 -1.77 -10.97
CA VAL A 75 5.46 -1.23 -10.13
C VAL A 75 5.06 -2.25 -9.06
N ALA A 76 4.81 -3.50 -9.44
CA ALA A 76 4.39 -4.57 -8.52
C ALA A 76 5.38 -4.75 -7.35
N ARG A 77 6.69 -4.70 -7.61
CA ARG A 77 7.72 -4.76 -6.56
C ARG A 77 7.68 -3.59 -5.57
N LYS A 78 7.06 -2.48 -5.93
CA LYS A 78 6.92 -1.31 -5.07
C LYS A 78 5.60 -1.28 -4.29
N ILE A 79 4.73 -2.27 -4.47
CA ILE A 79 3.50 -2.41 -3.70
C ILE A 79 3.79 -3.23 -2.45
N ARG A 80 3.52 -2.65 -1.29
CA ARG A 80 3.75 -3.33 -0.01
C ARG A 80 2.92 -2.74 1.13
N PRO A 81 2.65 -3.54 2.18
CA PRO A 81 2.10 -3.03 3.43
C PRO A 81 3.06 -2.04 4.11
N GLU A 82 2.51 -0.97 4.64
CA GLU A 82 3.21 -0.02 5.51
C GLU A 82 2.42 0.11 6.82
N VAL A 83 3.11 -0.04 7.95
CA VAL A 83 2.53 0.14 9.29
C VAL A 83 3.39 1.14 10.04
N LYS A 84 2.75 2.13 10.65
CA LYS A 84 3.36 3.10 11.54
C LYS A 84 2.60 3.13 12.87
N LEU A 85 3.33 2.94 13.95
CA LEU A 85 2.81 2.95 15.32
C LEU A 85 3.30 4.22 16.05
N GLY A 86 2.72 5.35 15.70
CA GLY A 86 3.05 6.66 16.29
C GLY A 86 3.60 7.67 15.27
N GLY A 87 3.69 8.93 15.70
CA GLY A 87 4.03 10.08 14.89
C GLY A 87 2.78 10.78 14.33
N ARG A 88 3.00 11.73 13.41
CA ARG A 88 1.91 12.53 12.80
C ARG A 88 0.87 11.68 12.06
N TRP A 89 1.29 10.55 11.53
CA TRP A 89 0.42 9.57 10.93
C TRP A 89 0.69 8.20 11.56
N SER A 90 -0.33 7.58 12.13
CA SER A 90 -0.32 6.22 12.67
C SER A 90 -1.38 5.41 11.98
N GLY A 91 -1.08 4.16 11.67
CA GLY A 91 -2.03 3.27 11.00
C GLY A 91 -1.36 2.19 10.18
N ALA A 92 -2.19 1.47 9.43
CA ALA A 92 -1.78 0.43 8.51
C ALA A 92 -2.36 0.72 7.13
N ARG A 93 -1.56 0.49 6.08
CA ARG A 93 -1.97 0.74 4.70
C ARG A 93 -1.24 -0.13 3.71
N VAL A 94 -1.85 -0.38 2.57
CA VAL A 94 -1.17 -0.86 1.37
C VAL A 94 -0.80 0.34 0.51
N LYS A 95 0.43 0.39 0.04
CA LYS A 95 0.93 1.53 -0.74
C LYS A 95 1.77 1.09 -1.92
N ALA A 96 1.55 1.74 -3.06
CA ALA A 96 2.43 1.68 -4.22
C ALA A 96 3.45 2.82 -4.15
N PHE A 97 4.69 2.48 -3.83
CA PHE A 97 5.78 3.45 -3.70
C PHE A 97 6.33 3.87 -5.06
N LYS A 98 7.01 5.01 -5.09
CA LYS A 98 7.67 5.53 -6.30
C LYS A 98 8.66 4.51 -6.88
N THR A 99 8.68 4.40 -8.20
CA THR A 99 9.55 3.53 -8.99
C THR A 99 10.84 4.24 -9.38
N LYS A 100 11.68 4.58 -8.41
CA LYS A 100 12.95 5.28 -8.64
C LYS A 100 13.91 4.51 -9.56
N ASN A 101 13.72 3.20 -9.69
CA ASN A 101 14.48 2.32 -10.57
C ASN A 101 14.10 2.46 -12.06
N ILE A 102 13.01 3.15 -12.37
CA ILE A 102 12.66 3.48 -13.77
C ILE A 102 13.09 4.92 -14.04
N ARG A 103 14.11 5.04 -14.87
CA ARG A 103 14.67 6.34 -15.27
C ARG A 103 13.56 7.23 -15.86
N HIS A 104 13.48 8.47 -15.41
CA HIS A 104 12.46 9.45 -15.81
C HIS A 104 11.00 9.09 -15.56
N PHE A 105 10.72 7.97 -14.86
CA PHE A 105 9.37 7.53 -14.58
C PHE A 105 9.14 7.11 -13.11
N PRO A 106 9.54 7.94 -12.13
CA PRO A 106 9.40 7.57 -10.70
C PRO A 106 7.95 7.48 -10.23
N ASN A 107 7.02 8.14 -10.93
CA ASN A 107 5.60 8.15 -10.61
C ASN A 107 4.79 7.13 -11.44
N ALA A 108 5.41 6.07 -11.92
CA ALA A 108 4.76 5.05 -12.72
C ALA A 108 3.47 4.49 -12.09
N PRO A 109 3.41 4.15 -10.77
CA PRO A 109 2.18 3.65 -10.18
C PRO A 109 1.00 4.61 -10.38
N LYS A 110 1.19 5.89 -10.11
CA LYS A 110 0.15 6.91 -10.29
C LYS A 110 -0.24 7.08 -11.76
N ARG A 111 0.74 7.06 -12.65
CA ARG A 111 0.49 7.31 -14.08
C ARG A 111 -0.21 6.14 -14.77
N THR A 112 0.08 4.90 -14.36
CA THR A 112 -0.57 3.70 -14.88
C THR A 112 -1.99 3.49 -14.35
N ASN A 113 -2.34 4.11 -13.22
CA ASN A 113 -3.66 3.99 -12.60
C ASN A 113 -4.67 5.04 -13.10
N ARG A 114 -4.21 6.22 -13.54
CA ARG A 114 -5.09 7.32 -13.91
C ARG A 114 -5.59 7.23 -15.34
N ALA A 115 -6.82 7.71 -15.59
CA ALA A 115 -7.45 7.74 -16.91
C ALA A 115 -6.67 8.57 -17.94
N SER A 116 -6.06 9.70 -17.52
CA SER A 116 -5.28 10.58 -18.43
C SER A 116 -3.96 9.98 -18.91
N GLY A 117 -3.54 8.81 -18.41
CA GLY A 117 -2.30 8.16 -18.82
C GLY A 117 -1.05 9.03 -18.61
N TRP A 118 -0.07 8.90 -19.49
CA TRP A 118 1.16 9.71 -19.51
C TRP A 118 1.67 9.93 -20.92
N ARG A 119 2.35 11.05 -21.12
CA ARG A 119 3.04 11.33 -22.39
C ARG A 119 4.48 10.87 -22.31
N HIS A 120 4.99 10.34 -23.40
CA HIS A 120 6.39 10.03 -23.59
C HIS A 120 6.82 10.24 -25.05
N LEU A 121 8.11 10.42 -25.26
CA LEU A 121 8.69 10.48 -26.59
C LEU A 121 8.63 9.11 -27.27
N VAL A 122 8.34 9.10 -28.55
CA VAL A 122 8.47 7.91 -29.38
C VAL A 122 9.94 7.58 -29.53
N TYR A 123 10.29 6.30 -29.33
CA TYR A 123 11.68 5.85 -29.46
C TYR A 123 12.24 6.21 -30.85
N GLY A 124 13.41 6.83 -30.85
CA GLY A 124 14.08 7.28 -32.07
C GLY A 124 13.54 8.58 -32.70
N ARG A 125 12.55 9.25 -32.07
CA ARG A 125 11.99 10.53 -32.55
C ARG A 125 11.94 11.54 -31.41
N ALA A 126 12.85 12.50 -31.41
CA ALA A 126 13.00 13.48 -30.33
C ALA A 126 11.89 14.53 -30.24
N ASP A 127 11.10 14.70 -31.30
CA ASP A 127 10.01 15.68 -31.46
C ASP A 127 8.62 15.07 -31.42
N SER A 128 8.52 13.74 -31.43
CA SER A 128 7.24 13.03 -31.48
C SER A 128 6.81 12.52 -30.11
N TRP A 129 5.68 13.03 -29.61
CA TRP A 129 5.09 12.66 -28.33
C TRP A 129 3.81 11.86 -28.51
N VAL A 130 3.69 10.78 -27.77
CA VAL A 130 2.45 9.97 -27.70
C VAL A 130 1.93 9.92 -26.27
N THR A 131 0.60 9.80 -26.16
CA THR A 131 -0.06 9.51 -24.87
C THR A 131 -0.27 8.02 -24.77
N GLN A 132 0.19 7.45 -23.68
CA GLN A 132 -0.02 6.05 -23.36
C GLN A 132 -0.93 5.95 -22.14
N HIS A 133 -1.84 4.98 -22.16
CA HIS A 133 -2.73 4.67 -21.06
C HIS A 133 -2.31 3.36 -20.41
N GLY A 134 -2.43 3.32 -19.08
CA GLY A 134 -2.27 2.10 -18.30
C GLY A 134 -3.61 1.36 -18.15
N LYS A 135 -3.70 0.58 -17.08
CA LYS A 135 -4.98 0.03 -16.63
C LYS A 135 -5.57 1.03 -15.62
N VAL A 136 -6.62 1.72 -16.05
CA VAL A 136 -7.28 2.74 -15.21
C VAL A 136 -7.79 2.09 -13.93
N ASP A 137 -7.58 2.78 -12.81
CA ASP A 137 -8.06 2.38 -11.47
C ASP A 137 -7.69 0.95 -11.03
N TRP A 138 -6.57 0.41 -11.55
CA TRP A 138 -6.13 -0.96 -11.21
C TRP A 138 -5.90 -1.16 -9.71
N PHE A 139 -5.43 -0.11 -9.02
CA PHE A 139 -5.21 -0.17 -7.58
C PHE A 139 -6.52 -0.04 -6.81
N ASP A 140 -7.36 0.90 -7.22
CA ASP A 140 -8.62 1.20 -6.56
C ASP A 140 -9.59 0.01 -6.67
N HIS A 141 -9.66 -0.61 -7.86
CA HIS A 141 -10.45 -1.84 -8.06
C HIS A 141 -9.96 -2.99 -7.18
N ALA A 142 -8.65 -3.19 -7.09
CA ALA A 142 -8.08 -4.21 -6.22
C ALA A 142 -8.45 -3.94 -4.74
N MET A 143 -8.37 -2.67 -4.30
CA MET A 143 -8.67 -2.30 -2.92
C MET A 143 -10.17 -2.38 -2.59
N GLN A 144 -11.06 -2.09 -3.53
CA GLN A 144 -12.51 -2.26 -3.34
C GLN A 144 -12.87 -3.71 -2.97
N GLY A 145 -12.25 -4.69 -3.64
CA GLY A 145 -12.54 -6.11 -3.41
C GLY A 145 -12.00 -6.65 -2.07
N VAL A 146 -10.84 -6.18 -1.63
CA VAL A 146 -10.16 -6.76 -0.46
C VAL A 146 -10.08 -5.83 0.76
N GLY A 147 -10.43 -4.55 0.59
CA GLY A 147 -10.31 -3.53 1.62
C GLY A 147 -11.06 -3.85 2.91
N PRO A 148 -12.35 -4.24 2.85
CA PRO A 148 -13.12 -4.59 4.04
C PRO A 148 -12.47 -5.72 4.85
N ASN A 149 -12.08 -6.81 4.20
CA ASN A 149 -11.43 -7.95 4.86
C ASN A 149 -10.05 -7.57 5.44
N ALA A 150 -9.30 -6.73 4.74
CA ALA A 150 -8.02 -6.23 5.23
C ALA A 150 -8.18 -5.34 6.47
N LYS A 151 -9.23 -4.51 6.50
CA LYS A 151 -9.59 -3.69 7.66
C LYS A 151 -9.92 -4.56 8.86
N GLU A 152 -10.83 -5.51 8.72
CA GLU A 152 -11.22 -6.46 9.77
C GLU A 152 -10.01 -7.23 10.31
N ALA A 153 -9.13 -7.73 9.45
CA ALA A 153 -7.93 -8.45 9.84
C ALA A 153 -6.94 -7.58 10.65
N VAL A 154 -6.83 -6.29 10.33
CA VAL A 154 -6.00 -5.35 11.12
C VAL A 154 -6.64 -5.05 12.47
N GLU A 155 -7.94 -4.82 12.52
CA GLU A 155 -8.70 -4.60 13.76
C GLU A 155 -8.60 -5.83 14.67
N LYS A 156 -8.66 -7.04 14.11
CA LYS A 156 -8.42 -8.27 14.85
C LYS A 156 -7.01 -8.32 15.42
N ALA A 157 -5.98 -7.99 14.67
CA ALA A 157 -4.60 -7.95 15.16
C ALA A 157 -4.41 -6.96 16.32
N MET A 158 -5.11 -5.82 16.29
CA MET A 158 -5.13 -4.85 17.39
C MET A 158 -5.83 -5.39 18.62
N SER A 159 -7.00 -6.03 18.45
CA SER A 159 -7.80 -6.63 19.53
C SER A 159 -7.05 -7.79 20.19
N ASP A 160 -6.36 -8.62 19.42
CA ASP A 160 -5.54 -9.72 19.94
C ASP A 160 -4.38 -9.18 20.81
N MET A 161 -3.74 -8.10 20.39
CA MET A 161 -2.71 -7.45 21.19
C MET A 161 -3.29 -6.81 22.46
N ALA A 162 -4.43 -6.15 22.39
CA ALA A 162 -5.10 -5.57 23.57
C ALA A 162 -5.45 -6.64 24.61
N ARG A 163 -6.00 -7.78 24.16
CA ARG A 163 -6.29 -8.94 25.04
C ARG A 163 -5.03 -9.51 25.68
N ARG A 164 -3.94 -9.61 24.93
CA ARG A 164 -2.63 -10.05 25.45
C ARG A 164 -2.11 -9.12 26.55
N LEU A 165 -2.29 -7.81 26.40
CA LEU A 165 -1.94 -6.85 27.46
C LEU A 165 -2.85 -6.98 28.68
N ALA A 166 -4.16 -7.06 28.47
CA ALA A 166 -5.11 -7.20 29.58
C ALA A 166 -4.85 -8.45 30.42
N SER A 167 -4.50 -9.59 29.81
CA SER A 167 -4.17 -10.83 30.51
C SER A 167 -2.87 -10.78 31.35
N ARG A 168 -2.08 -9.73 31.25
CA ARG A 168 -0.85 -9.53 32.06
C ARG A 168 -1.12 -8.74 33.34
N ILE A 169 -2.24 -8.04 33.39
CA ILE A 169 -2.61 -7.15 34.51
C ILE A 169 -3.45 -7.89 35.54
N GLY A 170 -4.04 -9.03 35.18
CA GLY A 170 -4.79 -9.91 36.07
C GLY A 170 -3.95 -11.05 36.60
#